data_fb44d07e17f132a2b6d7e8ec4f60c3e6
#
_entry.id   fb44d07e17f132a2b6d7e8ec4f60c3e6
#
_cell.length_a   1.000
_cell.length_b   1.000
_cell.length_c   1.000
_cell.angle_alpha   90.00
_cell.angle_beta   90.00
_cell.angle_gamma   90.00
#
_symmetry.space_group_name_H-M   'P 1'
#
loop_
_entity.id
_entity.type
_entity.pdbx_description
1 polymer ?
#
loop_
_entity_poly.entity_id
_entity_poly.type
_entity_poly.pdbx_seq_one_letter_code
_entity_poly.pdbx_strand_id
1 'polypeptide(L)'
;MKGELRAFSLEGRPCACYVPQGEGPFPLLVLCGWGLEEKLPLFAQELPPVVLFAAQADGGRDFTPWPAPGVREGEAFTGEAGDYLGFLTERALPLLERDFRAAAQPQRRGILGYSLGGLFALWAQRQGEVFRLAGSLSGSLWYPWWLGYMEQHPPRPGECVYLSLGDREEFGGPPLLRTVGDCTRRAHAFYKEKGLDTTLEWNKGGHGKGVDTRWKKALHWAAGRLV
;
A
#
# COMPACT_ATOMS: atom_id res chain seq x y z
N MET A 1 1.93 7.57 19.14
CA MET A 1 0.87 8.60 19.31
C MET A 1 -0.30 8.02 20.12
N LYS A 2 -1.04 8.88 20.86
CA LYS A 2 -2.29 8.47 21.53
C LYS A 2 -3.47 8.61 20.55
N GLY A 3 -4.42 7.69 20.59
CA GLY A 3 -5.58 7.68 19.70
C GLY A 3 -6.55 6.55 20.02
N GLU A 4 -7.55 6.39 19.18
CA GLU A 4 -8.63 5.41 19.35
C GLU A 4 -8.74 4.53 18.11
N LEU A 5 -8.86 3.22 18.31
CA LEU A 5 -9.23 2.27 17.28
C LEU A 5 -10.75 2.18 17.18
N ARG A 6 -11.29 2.36 15.99
CA ARG A 6 -12.71 2.19 15.67
C ARG A 6 -12.86 1.13 14.60
N ALA A 7 -13.55 0.04 14.93
CA ALA A 7 -13.96 -0.99 13.99
C ALA A 7 -15.41 -0.75 13.55
N PHE A 8 -15.68 -0.92 12.26
CA PHE A 8 -17.00 -0.73 11.68
C PHE A 8 -17.15 -1.55 10.39
N SER A 9 -18.36 -1.60 9.85
CA SER A 9 -18.61 -2.21 8.54
C SER A 9 -19.03 -1.12 7.55
N LEU A 10 -18.47 -1.15 6.35
CA LEU A 10 -18.84 -0.27 5.25
C LEU A 10 -19.16 -1.12 4.02
N GLU A 11 -20.41 -1.06 3.55
CA GLU A 11 -20.94 -1.89 2.45
C GLU A 11 -20.69 -3.40 2.66
N GLY A 12 -20.85 -3.87 3.91
CA GLY A 12 -20.61 -5.26 4.29
C GLY A 12 -19.14 -5.65 4.47
N ARG A 13 -18.20 -4.76 4.20
CA ARG A 13 -16.75 -4.98 4.34
C ARG A 13 -16.29 -4.54 5.73
N PRO A 14 -15.68 -5.42 6.53
CA PRO A 14 -15.05 -5.03 7.79
C PRO A 14 -13.95 -4.01 7.58
N CYS A 15 -13.98 -2.95 8.39
CA CYS A 15 -13.02 -1.84 8.34
C CYS A 15 -12.54 -1.51 9.75
N ALA A 16 -11.34 -0.97 9.83
CA ALA A 16 -10.79 -0.38 11.03
C ALA A 16 -10.09 0.95 10.74
N CYS A 17 -10.27 1.89 11.65
CA CYS A 17 -9.63 3.20 11.58
C CYS A 17 -9.01 3.53 12.93
N TYR A 18 -7.71 3.86 12.95
CA TYR A 18 -7.06 4.44 14.11
C TYR A 18 -7.01 5.96 13.97
N VAL A 19 -7.64 6.65 14.88
CA VAL A 19 -7.80 8.12 14.87
C VAL A 19 -6.94 8.72 15.97
N PRO A 20 -5.98 9.62 15.68
CA PRO A 20 -5.19 10.28 16.70
C PRO A 20 -6.03 11.24 17.55
N GLN A 21 -5.58 11.49 18.78
CA GLN A 21 -6.14 12.55 19.62
C GLN A 21 -5.74 13.92 19.06
N GLY A 22 -6.63 14.91 19.24
CA GLY A 22 -6.43 16.31 18.79
C GLY A 22 -7.46 16.76 17.77
N GLU A 23 -7.25 17.97 17.22
CA GLU A 23 -8.23 18.68 16.37
C GLU A 23 -7.91 18.41 14.94
N GLY A 24 -7.66 17.58 14.27
CA GLY A 24 -7.50 17.36 12.81
C GLY A 24 -7.69 18.62 11.92
N PRO A 25 -7.81 18.45 10.62
CA PRO A 25 -7.69 17.20 9.88
C PRO A 25 -6.25 16.64 9.88
N PHE A 26 -6.13 15.34 10.02
CA PHE A 26 -4.85 14.65 10.04
C PHE A 26 -4.52 14.04 8.68
N PRO A 27 -3.24 13.89 8.32
CA PRO A 27 -2.84 13.05 7.17
C PRO A 27 -3.46 11.67 7.28
N LEU A 28 -3.68 11.02 6.13
CA LEU A 28 -4.27 9.69 6.03
C LEU A 28 -3.31 8.70 5.37
N LEU A 29 -3.17 7.53 5.97
CA LEU A 29 -2.52 6.37 5.37
C LEU A 29 -3.53 5.21 5.25
N VAL A 30 -3.82 4.81 4.03
CA VAL A 30 -4.60 3.61 3.69
C VAL A 30 -3.66 2.42 3.62
N LEU A 31 -3.95 1.35 4.37
CA LEU A 31 -3.12 0.17 4.47
C LEU A 31 -3.79 -1.02 3.78
N CYS A 32 -3.10 -1.63 2.83
CA CYS A 32 -3.59 -2.74 2.01
C CYS A 32 -2.82 -4.03 2.29
N GLY A 33 -3.46 -4.98 2.97
CA GLY A 33 -2.86 -6.25 3.39
C GLY A 33 -3.82 -7.05 4.25
N TRP A 34 -3.34 -8.17 4.77
CA TRP A 34 -4.16 -9.08 5.57
C TRP A 34 -3.97 -8.86 7.08
N GLY A 35 -5.07 -8.91 7.84
CA GLY A 35 -5.04 -8.83 9.29
C GLY A 35 -4.44 -7.55 9.84
N LEU A 36 -4.66 -6.43 9.17
CA LEU A 36 -4.14 -5.13 9.54
C LEU A 36 -5.03 -4.42 10.57
N GLU A 37 -6.30 -4.77 10.60
CA GLU A 37 -7.33 -4.08 11.38
C GLU A 37 -6.98 -4.04 12.88
N GLU A 38 -6.47 -5.14 13.42
CA GLU A 38 -6.06 -5.26 14.82
C GLU A 38 -4.67 -4.67 15.09
N LYS A 39 -3.86 -4.46 14.05
CA LYS A 39 -2.49 -3.97 14.15
C LYS A 39 -2.34 -2.46 14.12
N LEU A 40 -3.39 -1.73 13.71
CA LEU A 40 -3.32 -0.27 13.59
C LEU A 40 -2.83 0.42 14.86
N PRO A 41 -3.27 0.04 16.10
CA PRO A 41 -2.75 0.65 17.33
C PRO A 41 -1.24 0.40 17.55
N LEU A 42 -0.76 -0.80 17.20
CA LEU A 42 0.67 -1.13 17.28
C LEU A 42 1.50 -0.26 16.34
N PHE A 43 1.01 -0.05 15.12
CA PHE A 43 1.69 0.75 14.11
C PHE A 43 1.68 2.24 14.45
N ALA A 44 0.60 2.72 15.07
CA ALA A 44 0.44 4.12 15.44
C ALA A 44 1.36 4.60 16.58
N GLN A 45 1.91 3.70 17.41
CA GLN A 45 2.60 4.07 18.66
C GLN A 45 3.70 5.10 18.49
N GLU A 46 4.49 4.99 17.43
CA GLU A 46 5.69 5.80 17.20
C GLU A 46 5.51 6.83 16.08
N LEU A 47 4.31 6.95 15.50
CA LEU A 47 4.04 7.86 14.39
C LEU A 47 3.65 9.27 14.90
N PRO A 48 3.89 10.33 14.11
CA PRO A 48 3.21 11.60 14.29
C PRO A 48 1.70 11.44 14.11
N PRO A 49 0.88 12.42 14.47
CA PRO A 49 -0.57 12.34 14.29
C PRO A 49 -0.96 12.07 12.84
N VAL A 50 -1.46 10.87 12.57
CA VAL A 50 -1.91 10.38 11.25
C VAL A 50 -3.08 9.42 11.44
N VAL A 51 -4.09 9.51 10.61
CA VAL A 51 -5.17 8.52 10.54
C VAL A 51 -4.66 7.29 9.80
N LEU A 52 -4.82 6.12 10.41
CA LEU A 52 -4.54 4.84 9.75
C LEU A 52 -5.85 4.13 9.43
N PHE A 53 -6.04 3.71 8.21
CA PHE A 53 -7.23 2.99 7.78
C PHE A 53 -6.87 1.67 7.11
N ALA A 54 -7.60 0.61 7.43
CA ALA A 54 -7.55 -0.68 6.76
C ALA A 54 -8.97 -1.20 6.53
N ALA A 55 -9.19 -1.86 5.42
CA ALA A 55 -10.41 -2.59 5.11
C ALA A 55 -10.08 -4.01 4.66
N GLN A 56 -10.90 -4.97 5.06
CA GLN A 56 -10.74 -6.35 4.63
C GLN A 56 -10.79 -6.45 3.10
N ALA A 57 -9.88 -7.20 2.52
CA ALA A 57 -9.77 -7.38 1.07
C ALA A 57 -9.44 -8.82 0.71
N ASP A 58 -9.96 -9.29 -0.41
CA ASP A 58 -9.50 -10.51 -1.06
C ASP A 58 -8.30 -10.17 -1.95
N GLY A 59 -7.11 -10.65 -1.58
CA GLY A 59 -5.89 -10.26 -2.27
C GLY A 59 -5.82 -10.64 -3.73
N GLY A 60 -6.35 -11.81 -4.09
CA GLY A 60 -6.35 -12.29 -5.48
C GLY A 60 -7.30 -11.53 -6.40
N ARG A 61 -8.35 -10.97 -5.82
CA ARG A 61 -9.37 -10.17 -6.49
C ARG A 61 -9.09 -8.67 -6.37
N ASP A 62 -9.12 -8.16 -5.14
CA ASP A 62 -9.14 -6.74 -4.83
C ASP A 62 -7.79 -6.04 -5.04
N PHE A 63 -6.67 -6.78 -5.07
CA PHE A 63 -5.32 -6.20 -5.20
C PHE A 63 -4.64 -6.46 -6.54
N THR A 64 -5.35 -7.07 -7.49
CA THR A 64 -4.80 -7.37 -8.81
C THR A 64 -5.42 -6.50 -9.89
N PRO A 65 -4.61 -5.75 -10.66
CA PRO A 65 -5.12 -4.73 -11.60
C PRO A 65 -5.84 -5.28 -12.82
N TRP A 66 -5.54 -6.50 -13.23
CA TRP A 66 -6.12 -7.20 -14.38
C TRP A 66 -6.07 -8.70 -14.16
N PRO A 67 -6.85 -9.51 -14.90
CA PRO A 67 -6.79 -10.96 -14.81
C PRO A 67 -5.41 -11.49 -15.21
N ALA A 68 -4.92 -12.47 -14.46
CA ALA A 68 -3.67 -13.16 -14.77
C ALA A 68 -3.66 -14.59 -14.21
N PRO A 69 -2.86 -15.52 -14.77
CA PRO A 69 -2.64 -16.82 -14.18
C PRO A 69 -2.10 -16.69 -12.74
N GLY A 70 -2.57 -17.54 -11.86
CA GLY A 70 -2.05 -17.64 -10.49
C GLY A 70 -0.63 -18.19 -10.44
N VAL A 71 -0.05 -18.19 -9.25
CA VAL A 71 1.31 -18.71 -9.04
C VAL A 71 1.35 -20.24 -9.07
N ARG A 72 0.24 -20.87 -8.68
CA ARG A 72 0.08 -22.33 -8.71
C ARG A 72 -0.86 -22.73 -9.82
N GLU A 73 -0.68 -23.94 -10.33
CA GLU A 73 -1.56 -24.50 -11.34
C GLU A 73 -3.02 -24.52 -10.84
N GLY A 74 -3.95 -24.06 -11.69
CA GLY A 74 -5.37 -23.96 -11.38
C GLY A 74 -5.78 -22.72 -10.59
N GLU A 75 -4.86 -21.90 -10.12
CA GLU A 75 -5.16 -20.60 -9.53
C GLU A 75 -5.23 -19.51 -10.60
N ALA A 76 -6.04 -18.47 -10.35
CA ALA A 76 -6.11 -17.28 -11.19
C ALA A 76 -6.33 -16.03 -10.33
N PHE A 77 -5.76 -14.94 -10.77
CA PHE A 77 -6.07 -13.60 -10.27
C PHE A 77 -7.21 -13.01 -11.12
N THR A 78 -8.24 -12.45 -10.49
CA THR A 78 -9.43 -11.99 -11.21
C THR A 78 -9.32 -10.57 -11.75
N GLY A 79 -8.47 -9.73 -11.14
CA GLY A 79 -8.18 -8.41 -11.69
C GLY A 79 -9.23 -7.35 -11.39
N GLU A 80 -9.83 -7.36 -10.20
CA GLU A 80 -10.92 -6.46 -9.80
C GLU A 80 -10.43 -5.29 -8.90
N ALA A 81 -9.14 -4.92 -9.01
CA ALA A 81 -8.59 -3.81 -8.23
C ALA A 81 -9.31 -2.47 -8.46
N GLY A 82 -9.94 -2.29 -9.64
CA GLY A 82 -10.78 -1.13 -9.94
C GLY A 82 -11.95 -0.97 -9.00
N ASP A 83 -12.65 -2.06 -8.69
CA ASP A 83 -13.79 -2.06 -7.79
C ASP A 83 -13.38 -1.73 -6.35
N TYR A 84 -12.24 -2.30 -5.90
CA TYR A 84 -11.71 -1.98 -4.59
C TYR A 84 -11.22 -0.52 -4.49
N LEU A 85 -10.60 0.00 -5.53
CA LEU A 85 -10.24 1.42 -5.58
C LEU A 85 -11.49 2.31 -5.56
N GLY A 86 -12.53 1.97 -6.31
CA GLY A 86 -13.84 2.64 -6.26
C GLY A 86 -14.43 2.65 -4.85
N PHE A 87 -14.43 1.50 -4.16
CA PHE A 87 -14.83 1.43 -2.75
C PHE A 87 -14.01 2.39 -1.87
N LEU A 88 -12.69 2.42 -2.04
CA LEU A 88 -11.83 3.31 -1.26
C LEU A 88 -12.15 4.79 -1.55
N THR A 89 -12.25 5.17 -2.82
CA THR A 89 -12.36 6.58 -3.22
C THR A 89 -13.76 7.16 -3.08
N GLU A 90 -14.79 6.35 -3.34
CA GLU A 90 -16.18 6.83 -3.38
C GLU A 90 -16.95 6.58 -2.07
N ARG A 91 -16.50 5.63 -1.24
CA ARG A 91 -17.18 5.26 0.01
C ARG A 91 -16.31 5.52 1.24
N ALA A 92 -15.09 4.96 1.28
CA ALA A 92 -14.26 5.05 2.46
C ALA A 92 -13.71 6.46 2.68
N LEU A 93 -13.09 7.08 1.67
CA LEU A 93 -12.49 8.41 1.84
C LEU A 93 -13.49 9.48 2.29
N PRO A 94 -14.70 9.63 1.69
CA PRO A 94 -15.67 10.61 2.17
C PRO A 94 -16.10 10.37 3.63
N LEU A 95 -16.24 9.11 4.05
CA LEU A 95 -16.53 8.73 5.42
C LEU A 95 -15.38 9.12 6.37
N LEU A 96 -14.12 8.81 5.97
CA LEU A 96 -12.95 9.12 6.79
C LEU A 96 -12.73 10.62 6.98
N GLU A 97 -13.01 11.41 5.97
CA GLU A 97 -12.96 12.87 6.03
C GLU A 97 -14.02 13.43 6.97
N ARG A 98 -15.26 12.99 6.83
CA ARG A 98 -16.38 13.49 7.60
C ARG A 98 -16.34 13.06 9.07
N ASP A 99 -16.08 11.77 9.35
CA ASP A 99 -16.32 11.16 10.66
C ASP A 99 -15.01 10.81 11.42
N PHE A 100 -13.87 10.75 10.74
CA PHE A 100 -12.59 10.33 11.31
C PHE A 100 -11.48 11.39 11.22
N ARG A 101 -11.83 12.61 10.84
CA ARG A 101 -10.91 13.76 10.76
C ARG A 101 -9.72 13.57 9.82
N ALA A 102 -9.89 12.76 8.79
CA ALA A 102 -8.87 12.59 7.75
C ALA A 102 -8.83 13.82 6.82
N ALA A 103 -7.64 14.17 6.35
CA ALA A 103 -7.46 15.28 5.43
C ALA A 103 -8.01 14.95 4.03
N ALA A 104 -8.73 15.92 3.44
CA ALA A 104 -9.29 15.80 2.10
C ALA A 104 -8.26 16.03 0.97
N GLN A 105 -7.13 16.67 1.27
CA GLN A 105 -6.13 17.02 0.26
C GLN A 105 -5.30 15.80 -0.15
N PRO A 106 -5.16 15.49 -1.45
CA PRO A 106 -4.33 14.38 -1.95
C PRO A 106 -2.89 14.42 -1.45
N GLN A 107 -2.32 15.61 -1.26
CA GLN A 107 -0.97 15.84 -0.75
C GLN A 107 -0.76 15.28 0.67
N ARG A 108 -1.84 15.09 1.40
CA ARG A 108 -1.85 14.54 2.77
C ARG A 108 -2.36 13.11 2.83
N ARG A 109 -2.40 12.40 1.69
CA ARG A 109 -2.84 11.01 1.59
C ARG A 109 -1.77 10.10 1.03
N GLY A 110 -1.62 8.94 1.66
CA GLY A 110 -0.77 7.86 1.18
C GLY A 110 -1.52 6.52 1.20
N ILE A 111 -1.05 5.62 0.36
CA ILE A 111 -1.51 4.23 0.29
C ILE A 111 -0.30 3.30 0.35
N LEU A 112 -0.31 2.37 1.29
CA LEU A 112 0.77 1.39 1.45
C LEU A 112 0.21 -0.01 1.44
N GLY A 113 0.96 -0.94 0.88
CA GLY A 113 0.51 -2.33 0.87
C GLY A 113 1.62 -3.35 0.96
N TYR A 114 1.26 -4.56 1.39
CA TYR A 114 2.14 -5.70 1.50
C TYR A 114 1.80 -6.75 0.44
N SER A 115 2.81 -7.35 -0.20
CA SER A 115 2.62 -8.40 -1.21
C SER A 115 1.75 -7.92 -2.39
N LEU A 116 0.63 -8.57 -2.71
CA LEU A 116 -0.33 -8.06 -3.70
C LEU A 116 -0.90 -6.68 -3.34
N GLY A 117 -1.08 -6.39 -2.03
CA GLY A 117 -1.43 -5.04 -1.59
C GLY A 117 -0.37 -3.99 -1.96
N GLY A 118 0.91 -4.36 -2.02
CA GLY A 118 1.99 -3.49 -2.47
C GLY A 118 1.97 -3.22 -3.98
N LEU A 119 1.57 -4.21 -4.79
CA LEU A 119 1.26 -4.03 -6.21
C LEU A 119 0.08 -3.07 -6.37
N PHE A 120 -1.00 -3.32 -5.64
CA PHE A 120 -2.20 -2.48 -5.65
C PHE A 120 -1.88 -1.02 -5.28
N ALA A 121 -1.10 -0.78 -4.24
CA ALA A 121 -0.77 0.57 -3.80
C ALA A 121 -0.06 1.38 -4.90
N LEU A 122 0.91 0.78 -5.60
CA LEU A 122 1.58 1.44 -6.73
C LEU A 122 0.63 1.66 -7.92
N TRP A 123 -0.23 0.69 -8.20
CA TRP A 123 -1.22 0.80 -9.27
C TRP A 123 -2.28 1.87 -8.95
N ALA A 124 -2.84 1.87 -7.74
CA ALA A 124 -3.86 2.82 -7.30
C ALA A 124 -3.36 4.28 -7.37
N GLN A 125 -2.09 4.53 -7.05
CA GLN A 125 -1.48 5.85 -7.19
C GLN A 125 -1.51 6.34 -8.65
N ARG A 126 -1.49 5.45 -9.65
CA ARG A 126 -1.52 5.81 -11.08
C ARG A 126 -2.94 6.08 -11.61
N GLN A 127 -4.01 5.63 -10.91
CA GLN A 127 -5.39 5.75 -11.40
C GLN A 127 -5.99 7.16 -11.25
N GLY A 128 -5.37 8.04 -10.50
CA GLY A 128 -5.87 9.40 -10.26
C GLY A 128 -4.97 10.19 -9.32
N GLU A 129 -5.39 11.39 -8.96
CA GLU A 129 -4.64 12.27 -8.05
C GLU A 129 -5.08 12.11 -6.59
N VAL A 130 -5.51 10.91 -6.19
CA VAL A 130 -6.07 10.65 -4.85
C VAL A 130 -4.97 10.48 -3.81
N PHE A 131 -3.88 9.79 -4.17
CA PHE A 131 -2.77 9.48 -3.28
C PHE A 131 -1.47 10.07 -3.81
N ARG A 132 -0.88 11.01 -3.05
CA ARG A 132 0.45 11.54 -3.35
C ARG A 132 1.55 10.51 -3.13
N LEU A 133 1.37 9.65 -2.13
CA LEU A 133 2.39 8.71 -1.69
C LEU A 133 1.91 7.27 -1.85
N ALA A 134 2.75 6.41 -2.41
CA ALA A 134 2.54 4.97 -2.43
C ALA A 134 3.71 4.21 -1.80
N GLY A 135 3.39 3.11 -1.10
CA GLY A 135 4.39 2.22 -0.51
C GLY A 135 4.13 0.76 -0.88
N SER A 136 5.14 0.09 -1.41
CA SER A 136 5.11 -1.33 -1.78
C SER A 136 6.09 -2.11 -0.91
N LEU A 137 5.56 -2.82 0.08
CA LEU A 137 6.31 -3.62 1.02
C LEU A 137 6.30 -5.07 0.56
N SER A 138 7.47 -5.61 0.22
CA SER A 138 7.56 -6.96 -0.36
C SER A 138 6.54 -7.17 -1.50
N GLY A 139 6.35 -6.11 -2.30
CA GLY A 139 5.29 -6.06 -3.29
C GLY A 139 5.43 -7.10 -4.38
N SER A 140 4.32 -7.63 -4.84
CA SER A 140 4.24 -8.63 -5.91
C SER A 140 4.55 -8.02 -7.28
N LEU A 141 5.69 -7.32 -7.42
CA LEU A 141 6.08 -6.63 -8.65
C LEU A 141 6.49 -7.57 -9.78
N TRP A 142 6.53 -8.87 -9.52
CA TRP A 142 6.60 -9.95 -10.49
C TRP A 142 5.29 -10.18 -11.25
N TYR A 143 4.22 -9.49 -10.89
CA TYR A 143 2.90 -9.66 -11.50
C TYR A 143 2.96 -9.48 -13.01
N PRO A 144 2.32 -10.36 -13.82
CA PRO A 144 2.40 -10.32 -15.26
C PRO A 144 2.11 -8.94 -15.83
N TRP A 145 2.96 -8.45 -16.74
CA TRP A 145 2.88 -7.15 -17.44
C TRP A 145 3.05 -5.90 -16.56
N TRP A 146 3.24 -6.05 -15.25
CA TRP A 146 3.35 -4.92 -14.33
C TRP A 146 4.43 -3.89 -14.72
N LEU A 147 5.65 -4.34 -15.05
CA LEU A 147 6.74 -3.42 -15.40
C LEU A 147 6.43 -2.62 -16.66
N GLY A 148 5.85 -3.25 -17.68
CA GLY A 148 5.41 -2.57 -18.89
C GLY A 148 4.29 -1.55 -18.63
N TYR A 149 3.34 -1.90 -17.77
CA TYR A 149 2.30 -0.98 -17.33
C TYR A 149 2.91 0.24 -16.61
N MET A 150 3.82 0.03 -15.66
CA MET A 150 4.49 1.08 -14.91
C MET A 150 5.24 2.07 -15.85
N GLU A 151 5.93 1.55 -16.86
CA GLU A 151 6.67 2.35 -17.85
C GLU A 151 5.74 3.20 -18.72
N GLN A 152 4.55 2.69 -19.06
CA GLN A 152 3.53 3.40 -19.85
C GLN A 152 2.73 4.43 -19.02
N HIS A 153 2.74 4.31 -17.68
CA HIS A 153 2.03 5.20 -16.78
C HIS A 153 3.03 5.87 -15.80
N PRO A 154 3.84 6.82 -16.30
CA PRO A 154 4.87 7.46 -15.48
C PRO A 154 4.27 8.22 -14.30
N PRO A 155 5.03 8.36 -13.21
CA PRO A 155 4.59 9.09 -12.04
C PRO A 155 4.43 10.59 -12.32
N ARG A 156 3.58 11.24 -11.51
CA ARG A 156 3.38 12.69 -11.57
C ARG A 156 4.41 13.44 -10.72
N PRO A 157 4.71 14.69 -11.07
CA PRO A 157 5.59 15.51 -10.23
C PRO A 157 5.07 15.64 -8.79
N GLY A 158 5.97 15.51 -7.82
CA GLY A 158 5.64 15.62 -6.40
C GLY A 158 5.10 14.37 -5.75
N GLU A 159 4.88 13.28 -6.50
CA GLU A 159 4.57 11.98 -5.92
C GLU A 159 5.81 11.37 -5.24
N CYS A 160 5.56 10.50 -4.26
CA CYS A 160 6.59 9.79 -3.51
C CYS A 160 6.33 8.29 -3.55
N VAL A 161 7.40 7.48 -3.63
CA VAL A 161 7.29 6.02 -3.66
C VAL A 161 8.27 5.37 -2.70
N TYR A 162 7.76 4.54 -1.81
CA TYR A 162 8.56 3.66 -0.96
C TYR A 162 8.50 2.23 -1.47
N LEU A 163 9.65 1.61 -1.61
CA LEU A 163 9.78 0.20 -1.95
C LEU A 163 10.58 -0.52 -0.86
N SER A 164 10.15 -1.72 -0.50
CA SER A 164 10.99 -2.59 0.34
C SER A 164 10.87 -4.05 -0.06
N LEU A 165 11.92 -4.80 0.17
CA LEU A 165 11.98 -6.23 -0.10
C LEU A 165 12.85 -6.95 0.93
N GLY A 166 12.59 -8.23 1.18
CA GLY A 166 13.51 -9.08 1.93
C GLY A 166 14.67 -9.58 1.07
N ASP A 167 15.87 -9.60 1.64
CA ASP A 167 17.11 -10.02 0.96
C ASP A 167 17.16 -11.51 0.57
N ARG A 168 16.14 -12.28 0.96
CA ARG A 168 16.01 -13.71 0.65
C ARG A 168 14.79 -14.03 -0.21
N GLU A 169 13.96 -13.06 -0.60
CA GLU A 169 12.72 -13.31 -1.32
C GLU A 169 12.95 -13.80 -2.76
N GLU A 170 14.00 -13.35 -3.41
CA GLU A 170 14.36 -13.75 -4.78
C GLU A 170 15.05 -15.13 -4.88
N PHE A 171 15.38 -15.78 -3.76
CA PHE A 171 16.09 -17.06 -3.76
C PHE A 171 15.20 -18.27 -3.51
N GLY A 172 13.90 -18.09 -3.32
CA GLY A 172 12.97 -19.18 -3.00
C GLY A 172 11.67 -19.13 -3.79
N GLY A 173 10.93 -20.25 -3.77
CA GLY A 173 9.62 -20.37 -4.41
C GLY A 173 9.68 -20.63 -5.92
N PRO A 174 8.53 -20.60 -6.60
CA PRO A 174 8.39 -20.76 -8.04
C PRO A 174 9.24 -19.77 -8.86
N PRO A 175 9.64 -20.10 -10.09
CA PRO A 175 10.48 -19.24 -10.93
C PRO A 175 9.96 -17.81 -11.09
N LEU A 176 8.64 -17.63 -11.23
CA LEU A 176 8.01 -16.33 -11.35
C LEU A 176 8.27 -15.46 -10.10
N LEU A 177 8.13 -16.01 -8.91
CA LEU A 177 8.36 -15.27 -7.66
C LEU A 177 9.82 -14.87 -7.46
N ARG A 178 10.77 -15.64 -8.01
CA ARG A 178 12.20 -15.31 -7.91
C ARG A 178 12.58 -14.05 -8.67
N THR A 179 11.74 -13.58 -9.59
CA THR A 179 11.98 -12.34 -10.32
C THR A 179 11.69 -11.09 -9.48
N VAL A 180 11.13 -11.23 -8.27
CA VAL A 180 10.71 -10.10 -7.44
C VAL A 180 11.83 -9.12 -7.14
N GLY A 181 13.05 -9.62 -6.92
CA GLY A 181 14.22 -8.77 -6.66
C GLY A 181 14.55 -7.87 -7.85
N ASP A 182 14.61 -8.44 -9.06
CA ASP A 182 14.87 -7.69 -10.29
C ASP A 182 13.74 -6.72 -10.61
N CYS A 183 12.48 -7.15 -10.46
CA CYS A 183 11.33 -6.28 -10.66
C CYS A 183 11.36 -5.08 -9.71
N THR A 184 11.70 -5.30 -8.44
CA THR A 184 11.78 -4.22 -7.45
C THR A 184 12.93 -3.24 -7.74
N ARG A 185 14.11 -3.75 -8.12
CA ARG A 185 15.24 -2.92 -8.54
C ARG A 185 14.91 -2.07 -9.77
N ARG A 186 14.26 -2.67 -10.78
CA ARG A 186 13.82 -1.96 -12.00
C ARG A 186 12.78 -0.89 -11.68
N ALA A 187 11.80 -1.19 -10.84
CA ALA A 187 10.82 -0.21 -10.41
C ALA A 187 11.48 0.98 -9.69
N HIS A 188 12.40 0.72 -8.77
CA HIS A 188 13.14 1.78 -8.08
C HIS A 188 13.97 2.63 -9.04
N ALA A 189 14.71 2.00 -9.96
CA ALA A 189 15.49 2.71 -10.97
C ALA A 189 14.63 3.62 -11.84
N PHE A 190 13.46 3.11 -12.29
CA PHE A 190 12.50 3.88 -13.06
C PHE A 190 11.98 5.11 -12.30
N TYR A 191 11.53 4.96 -11.05
CA TYR A 191 11.04 6.09 -10.25
C TYR A 191 12.14 7.12 -10.00
N LYS A 192 13.37 6.67 -9.75
CA LYS A 192 14.53 7.54 -9.57
C LYS A 192 14.86 8.31 -10.86
N GLU A 193 14.83 7.65 -12.02
CA GLU A 193 15.03 8.29 -13.33
C GLU A 193 13.98 9.37 -13.60
N LYS A 194 12.73 9.16 -13.17
CA LYS A 194 11.65 10.15 -13.27
C LYS A 194 11.73 11.27 -12.23
N GLY A 195 12.77 11.29 -11.39
CA GLY A 195 13.02 12.36 -10.42
C GLY A 195 12.12 12.31 -9.18
N LEU A 196 11.51 11.16 -8.86
CA LEU A 196 10.68 11.03 -7.66
C LEU A 196 11.52 10.97 -6.38
N ASP A 197 10.94 11.46 -5.29
CA ASP A 197 11.37 11.09 -3.94
C ASP A 197 11.04 9.60 -3.72
N THR A 198 12.04 8.76 -3.90
CA THR A 198 11.87 7.30 -3.81
C THR A 198 12.94 6.67 -2.92
N THR A 199 12.53 5.65 -2.19
CA THR A 199 13.39 4.85 -1.32
C THR A 199 13.23 3.38 -1.65
N LEU A 200 14.34 2.64 -1.73
CA LEU A 200 14.35 1.18 -1.73
C LEU A 200 15.07 0.67 -0.49
N GLU A 201 14.35 -0.05 0.35
CA GLU A 201 14.90 -0.62 1.58
C GLU A 201 14.95 -2.15 1.54
N TRP A 202 16.13 -2.72 1.76
CA TRP A 202 16.33 -4.15 1.91
C TRP A 202 16.18 -4.56 3.38
N ASN A 203 15.35 -5.58 3.61
CA ASN A 203 15.12 -6.13 4.94
C ASN A 203 15.70 -7.54 5.05
N LYS A 204 16.12 -7.95 6.25
CA LYS A 204 16.66 -9.28 6.47
C LYS A 204 15.57 -10.36 6.38
N GLY A 205 15.78 -11.36 5.54
CA GLY A 205 14.96 -12.59 5.45
C GLY A 205 14.01 -12.65 4.26
N GLY A 206 13.17 -13.68 4.25
CA GLY A 206 12.18 -13.94 3.20
C GLY A 206 10.87 -13.15 3.39
N HIS A 207 9.90 -13.46 2.54
CA HIS A 207 8.62 -12.75 2.42
C HIS A 207 7.84 -12.60 3.74
N GLY A 208 7.73 -13.65 4.53
CA GLY A 208 6.98 -13.62 5.79
C GLY A 208 7.77 -13.18 7.03
N LYS A 209 9.07 -12.79 6.89
CA LYS A 209 9.91 -12.47 8.03
C LYS A 209 9.93 -10.97 8.34
N GLY A 210 9.65 -10.61 9.61
CA GLY A 210 9.74 -9.22 10.07
C GLY A 210 8.69 -8.30 9.46
N VAL A 211 7.52 -8.81 9.12
CA VAL A 211 6.43 -8.06 8.45
C VAL A 211 6.08 -6.79 9.22
N ASP A 212 5.87 -6.88 10.55
CA ASP A 212 5.51 -5.72 11.36
C ASP A 212 6.64 -4.66 11.39
N THR A 213 7.90 -5.09 11.39
CA THR A 213 9.04 -4.17 11.30
C THR A 213 9.07 -3.44 9.95
N ARG A 214 8.79 -4.14 8.86
CA ARG A 214 8.70 -3.52 7.52
C ARG A 214 7.56 -2.50 7.45
N TRP A 215 6.40 -2.83 8.02
CA TRP A 215 5.28 -1.89 8.14
C TRP A 215 5.67 -0.65 8.94
N LYS A 216 6.27 -0.81 10.12
CA LYS A 216 6.70 0.33 10.95
C LYS A 216 7.64 1.27 10.20
N LYS A 217 8.65 0.73 9.53
CA LYS A 217 9.60 1.52 8.72
C LYS A 217 8.92 2.30 7.60
N ALA A 218 8.06 1.63 6.81
CA ALA A 218 7.33 2.25 5.73
C ALA A 218 6.37 3.35 6.23
N LEU A 219 5.68 3.10 7.34
CA LEU A 219 4.78 4.05 7.95
C LEU A 219 5.51 5.29 8.49
N HIS A 220 6.67 5.13 9.12
CA HIS A 220 7.52 6.25 9.52
C HIS A 220 7.97 7.08 8.33
N TRP A 221 8.45 6.43 7.28
CA TRP A 221 8.85 7.09 6.05
C TRP A 221 7.69 7.88 5.42
N ALA A 222 6.52 7.27 5.34
CA ALA A 222 5.32 7.87 4.77
C ALA A 222 4.80 9.04 5.60
N ALA A 223 4.65 8.86 6.93
CA ALA A 223 4.13 9.89 7.81
C ALA A 223 4.98 11.16 7.80
N GLY A 224 6.32 11.03 7.72
CA GLY A 224 7.23 12.18 7.62
C GLY A 224 7.10 12.99 6.31
N ARG A 225 6.39 12.49 5.31
CA ARG A 225 6.20 13.13 3.99
C ARG A 225 4.80 13.70 3.76
N LEU A 226 3.87 13.40 4.65
CA LEU A 226 2.47 13.84 4.58
C LEU A 226 2.13 14.99 5.53
N VAL A 227 3.11 15.48 6.27
CA VAL A 227 2.96 16.59 7.26
C VAL A 227 2.95 17.92 6.56
#